data_dbf697824479c919ee66b3b20dbd4dfa
#
_entry.id   dbf697824479c919ee66b3b20dbd4dfa
#
_cell.length_a   1.000
_cell.length_b   1.000
_cell.length_c   1.000
_cell.angle_alpha   90.00
_cell.angle_beta   90.00
_cell.angle_gamma   90.00
#
_symmetry.space_group_name_H-M   'P 1'
#
loop_
_entity.id
_entity.type
_entity.pdbx_description
1 polymer ?
#
loop_
_entity_poly.entity_id
_entity_poly.type
_entity_poly.pdbx_seq_one_letter_code
_entity_poly.pdbx_strand_id
1 'polypeptide(L)' 'IPVTVVTNDDGTSDSDGHTITLAQWVAALSGPNAHAFKASIYWVTITDGTITAIEAQYVP' A
#
# COMPACT_ATOMS: atom_id res chain seq x y z
N ILE A 1 3.63 -9.82 6.34
CA ILE A 1 3.49 -9.80 4.87
C ILE A 1 4.04 -8.48 4.32
N PRO A 2 4.70 -8.50 3.18
CA PRO A 2 5.13 -7.26 2.54
C PRO A 2 3.95 -6.50 1.93
N VAL A 3 3.98 -5.17 2.04
CA VAL A 3 3.01 -4.29 1.39
C VAL A 3 3.77 -3.33 0.49
N THR A 4 3.54 -3.42 -0.81
CA THR A 4 4.13 -2.51 -1.78
C THR A 4 3.15 -1.37 -2.05
N VAL A 5 3.59 -0.14 -1.87
CA VAL A 5 2.77 1.06 -2.04
C VAL A 5 3.36 1.97 -3.11
N VAL A 6 2.50 2.82 -3.68
CA VAL A 6 2.89 3.84 -4.66
C VAL A 6 2.62 5.25 -4.13
N THR A 7 2.48 5.37 -2.82
CA THR A 7 2.22 6.62 -2.13
C THR A 7 3.29 6.84 -1.07
N ASN A 8 3.90 8.01 -1.07
CA ASN A 8 4.87 8.41 -0.06
C ASN A 8 4.18 8.91 1.21
N ASP A 9 4.94 9.00 2.32
CA ASP A 9 4.42 9.45 3.60
C ASP A 9 3.86 10.88 3.56
N ASP A 10 4.32 11.70 2.63
CA ASP A 10 3.83 13.07 2.43
C ASP A 10 2.62 13.16 1.50
N GLY A 11 2.12 12.02 1.02
CA GLY A 11 0.96 11.95 0.13
C GLY A 11 1.29 12.06 -1.35
N THR A 12 2.56 12.23 -1.73
CA THR A 12 2.97 12.27 -3.14
C THR A 12 3.03 10.85 -3.74
N SER A 13 2.99 10.76 -5.06
CA SER A 13 3.05 9.49 -5.77
C SER A 13 4.49 9.01 -5.96
N ASP A 14 4.69 7.69 -5.89
CA ASP A 14 5.95 7.01 -6.21
C ASP A 14 5.68 5.97 -7.29
N SER A 15 5.99 6.30 -8.53
CA SER A 15 5.70 5.42 -9.68
C SER A 15 6.48 4.11 -9.66
N ASP A 16 7.62 4.06 -8.97
CA ASP A 16 8.42 2.84 -8.84
C ASP A 16 7.90 1.92 -7.73
N GLY A 17 7.19 2.49 -6.78
CA GLY A 17 6.70 1.76 -5.61
C GLY A 17 7.80 1.48 -4.60
N HIS A 18 7.41 1.21 -3.38
CA HIS A 18 8.32 0.79 -2.32
C HIS A 18 7.59 -0.09 -1.32
N THR A 19 8.35 -0.92 -0.62
CA THR A 19 7.78 -1.88 0.34
C THR A 19 7.80 -1.31 1.74
N ILE A 20 6.67 -1.44 2.43
CA ILE A 20 6.52 -1.09 3.84
C ILE A 20 5.99 -2.31 4.60
N THR A 21 6.01 -2.24 5.92
CA THR A 21 5.44 -3.30 6.76
C THR A 21 3.91 -3.18 6.76
N LEU A 22 3.24 -4.29 7.09
CA LEU A 22 1.78 -4.29 7.26
C LEU A 22 1.36 -3.27 8.33
N ALA A 23 2.10 -3.18 9.44
CA ALA A 23 1.81 -2.23 10.50
C ALA A 23 1.92 -0.78 10.02
N GLN A 24 2.92 -0.46 9.21
CA GLN A 24 3.08 0.86 8.61
C GLN A 24 1.92 1.20 7.67
N TRP A 25 1.47 0.23 6.87
CA TRP A 25 0.36 0.43 5.96
C TRP A 25 -0.95 0.68 6.71
N VAL A 26 -1.23 -0.11 7.74
CA VAL A 26 -2.42 0.08 8.59
C VAL A 26 -2.39 1.47 9.24
N ALA A 27 -1.25 1.90 9.74
CA ALA A 27 -1.09 3.24 10.31
C ALA A 27 -1.31 4.34 9.25
N ALA A 28 -0.83 4.15 8.02
CA ALA A 28 -1.03 5.10 6.93
C ALA A 28 -2.49 5.25 6.55
N LEU A 29 -3.28 4.19 6.63
CA LEU A 29 -4.72 4.22 6.33
C LEU A 29 -5.55 5.03 7.34
N SER A 30 -4.99 5.37 8.49
CA SER A 30 -5.62 6.22 9.49
C SER A 30 -4.83 7.48 9.82
N GLY A 31 -3.75 7.76 9.09
CA GLY A 31 -2.88 8.92 9.28
C GLY A 31 -3.34 10.16 8.50
N PRO A 32 -2.53 11.23 8.52
CA PRO A 32 -2.89 12.50 7.86
C PRO A 32 -3.02 12.41 6.34
N ASN A 33 -2.36 11.45 5.70
CA ASN A 33 -2.44 11.23 4.25
C ASN A 33 -3.26 9.98 3.90
N ALA A 34 -4.15 9.55 4.78
CA ALA A 34 -4.97 8.34 4.61
C ALA A 34 -5.75 8.34 3.29
N HIS A 35 -6.23 9.51 2.84
CA HIS A 35 -6.98 9.63 1.59
C HIS A 35 -6.16 9.15 0.39
N ALA A 36 -4.88 9.52 0.30
CA ALA A 36 -4.01 9.11 -0.79
C ALA A 36 -3.79 7.60 -0.82
N PHE A 37 -3.60 6.97 0.34
CA PHE A 37 -3.46 5.51 0.44
C PHE A 37 -4.76 4.78 0.10
N LYS A 38 -5.90 5.28 0.54
CA LYS A 38 -7.21 4.67 0.28
C LYS A 38 -7.65 4.80 -1.17
N ALA A 39 -7.15 5.80 -1.89
CA ALA A 39 -7.47 6.02 -3.30
C ALA A 39 -6.75 5.03 -4.23
N SER A 40 -5.73 4.32 -3.73
CA SER A 40 -4.99 3.33 -4.53
C SER A 40 -5.78 2.06 -4.71
N ILE A 41 -5.56 1.38 -5.85
CA ILE A 41 -6.07 0.04 -6.12
C ILE A 41 -5.00 -0.94 -5.66
N TYR A 42 -5.39 -1.94 -4.87
CA TYR A 42 -4.46 -2.94 -4.34
C TYR A 42 -4.77 -4.33 -4.88
N TRP A 43 -3.71 -5.06 -5.23
CA TRP A 43 -3.77 -6.47 -5.54
C TRP A 43 -3.38 -7.26 -4.30
N VAL A 44 -4.10 -8.33 -4.02
CA VAL A 44 -3.87 -9.18 -2.86
C VAL A 44 -3.49 -10.56 -3.37
N THR A 45 -2.35 -11.09 -2.91
CA THR A 45 -1.93 -12.45 -3.19
C THR A 45 -2.36 -13.34 -2.04
N ILE A 46 -3.10 -14.40 -2.35
CA ILE A 46 -3.58 -15.37 -1.39
C ILE A 46 -2.96 -16.72 -1.71
N THR A 47 -2.31 -17.34 -0.72
CA THR A 47 -1.73 -18.68 -0.84
C THR A 47 -2.26 -19.54 0.30
N ASP A 48 -2.87 -20.68 -0.03
CA ASP A 48 -3.46 -21.61 0.94
C ASP A 48 -4.44 -20.93 1.91
N GLY A 49 -5.23 -19.98 1.40
CA GLY A 49 -6.21 -19.24 2.20
C GLY A 49 -5.61 -18.13 3.07
N THR A 50 -4.34 -17.85 2.93
CA THR A 50 -3.63 -16.82 3.70
C THR A 50 -3.15 -15.70 2.78
N ILE A 51 -3.33 -14.45 3.18
CA ILE A 51 -2.80 -13.30 2.45
C ILE A 51 -1.29 -13.26 2.66
N THR A 52 -0.53 -13.35 1.55
CA THR A 52 0.95 -13.38 1.58
C THR A 52 1.59 -12.10 1.07
N ALA A 53 0.88 -11.29 0.31
CA ALA A 53 1.38 -10.00 -0.17
C ALA A 53 0.22 -9.06 -0.53
N ILE A 54 0.47 -7.76 -0.40
CA ILE A 54 -0.44 -6.70 -0.85
C ILE A 54 0.40 -5.75 -1.71
N GLU A 55 -0.09 -5.40 -2.89
CA GLU A 55 0.64 -4.57 -3.84
C GLU A 55 -0.28 -3.51 -4.44
N ALA A 56 0.11 -2.24 -4.35
CA ALA A 56 -0.62 -1.16 -4.97
C ALA A 56 -0.31 -1.09 -6.48
N GLN A 57 -1.32 -0.75 -7.27
CA GLN A 57 -1.17 -0.49 -8.68
C GLN A 57 -0.99 1.01 -8.90
N TYR A 58 0.11 1.40 -9.58
CA TYR A 58 0.32 2.80 -9.96
C TYR A 58 -0.66 3.18 -11.07
N VAL A 59 -1.39 4.28 -10.87
CA VAL A 59 -2.28 4.85 -11.87
C VAL A 59 -1.81 6.29 -12.12
N PRO A 60 -1.22 6.57 -13.29
CA PRO A 60 -0.74 7.92 -13.59
C PRO A 60 -1.86 8.95 -13.72
#